data_88151d5e95beb4f37ec59e5e572679af
#
_entry.id   88151d5e95beb4f37ec59e5e572679af
#
_cell.length_a   1.000
_cell.length_b   1.000
_cell.length_c   1.000
_cell.angle_alpha   90.00
_cell.angle_beta   90.00
_cell.angle_gamma   90.00
#
_symmetry.space_group_name_H-M   'P 1'
#
loop_
_entity.id
_entity.type
_entity.pdbx_description
1 polymer ?
#
loop_
_entity_poly.entity_id
_entity_poly.type
_entity_poly.pdbx_seq_one_letter_code
_entity_poly.pdbx_strand_id
1 'polypeptide(L)'
;MGVLPVCLGKGTGLVSMITDWTKTYEAVMLLGTTTDTQDTSGTVLTQSAVEVDERTVLEVCSQFEGEYDQIPPMYSALKVNGKKLYELARAGVEVERKPRRVVINSLRVNDINLEDDVKTVTITVDCSKGTYIRTLCDDIGKKLGCGACMMSLKRTRVGDFVIDDTLTLNQIAALALKGEIEDYIVSIDEMFSDYRKLTVDAVYNRLLYNGNKLPLEAIVSDGGEFLDMEKFRIYDAEGSFVGIYKYIGGQFVLEKMFYDNSDT
;
A
#
# COMPACT_ATOMS: atom_id res chain seq x y z
N MET A 1 -9.73 -11.72 -1.76
CA MET A 1 -8.84 -12.07 -0.63
C MET A 1 -7.55 -11.25 -0.78
N GLY A 2 -6.81 -10.96 0.30
CA GLY A 2 -5.55 -10.23 0.13
C GLY A 2 -5.06 -9.62 1.42
N VAL A 3 -3.79 -9.17 1.42
CA VAL A 3 -3.15 -8.50 2.55
C VAL A 3 -3.88 -7.22 2.92
N LEU A 4 -4.26 -7.07 4.17
CA LEU A 4 -4.85 -5.87 4.74
C LEU A 4 -4.17 -5.56 6.08
N PRO A 5 -3.22 -4.61 6.14
CA PRO A 5 -2.70 -4.11 7.40
C PRO A 5 -3.82 -3.44 8.21
N VAL A 6 -3.95 -3.82 9.47
CA VAL A 6 -4.93 -3.26 10.41
C VAL A 6 -4.16 -2.59 11.54
N CYS A 7 -4.31 -1.28 11.70
CA CYS A 7 -3.65 -0.51 12.75
C CYS A 7 -4.54 -0.45 13.98
N LEU A 8 -4.00 -0.80 15.14
CA LEU A 8 -4.70 -0.82 16.43
C LEU A 8 -4.15 0.27 17.36
N GLY A 9 -5.02 0.82 18.21
CA GLY A 9 -4.62 1.80 19.23
C GLY A 9 -3.77 2.95 18.64
N LYS A 10 -2.62 3.20 19.23
CA LYS A 10 -1.65 4.23 18.79
C LYS A 10 -1.07 3.97 17.39
N GLY A 11 -1.08 2.71 16.93
CA GLY A 11 -0.68 2.33 15.57
C GLY A 11 -1.55 2.97 14.48
N THR A 12 -2.76 3.46 14.80
CA THR A 12 -3.58 4.23 13.84
C THR A 12 -2.86 5.46 13.30
N GLY A 13 -1.89 5.99 14.05
CA GLY A 13 -0.98 7.03 13.58
C GLY A 13 -0.16 6.64 12.34
N LEU A 14 0.01 5.35 12.06
CA LEU A 14 0.78 4.83 10.92
C LEU A 14 -0.03 4.74 9.61
N VAL A 15 -1.37 4.87 9.67
CA VAL A 15 -2.26 4.62 8.51
C VAL A 15 -1.84 5.44 7.28
N SER A 16 -1.50 6.72 7.45
CA SER A 16 -1.08 7.56 6.32
C SER A 16 0.20 7.05 5.65
N MET A 17 1.18 6.62 6.46
CA MET A 17 2.46 6.07 5.99
C MET A 17 2.24 4.75 5.24
N ILE A 18 1.48 3.81 5.83
CA ILE A 18 1.19 2.51 5.21
C ILE A 18 0.38 2.68 3.92
N THR A 19 -0.51 3.68 3.87
CA THR A 19 -1.28 4.00 2.67
C THR A 19 -0.38 4.43 1.52
N ASP A 20 0.76 5.03 1.80
CA ASP A 20 1.72 5.52 0.80
C ASP A 20 2.67 4.43 0.27
N TRP A 21 2.77 3.30 0.93
CA TRP A 21 3.63 2.20 0.49
C TRP A 21 3.21 1.62 -0.85
N THR A 22 4.15 0.94 -1.51
CA THR A 22 3.89 0.13 -2.71
C THR A 22 3.03 -1.08 -2.38
N LYS A 23 2.33 -1.59 -3.39
CA LYS A 23 1.48 -2.78 -3.28
C LYS A 23 1.79 -3.73 -4.42
N THR A 24 1.76 -5.03 -4.12
CA THR A 24 1.84 -6.06 -5.15
C THR A 24 0.49 -6.77 -5.26
N TYR A 25 0.06 -6.97 -6.48
CA TYR A 25 -1.20 -7.62 -6.81
C TYR A 25 -0.95 -8.78 -7.77
N GLU A 26 -1.69 -9.86 -7.59
CA GLU A 26 -1.93 -10.88 -8.60
C GLU A 26 -3.31 -10.63 -9.19
N ALA A 27 -3.39 -10.51 -10.51
CA ALA A 27 -4.63 -10.24 -11.22
C ALA A 27 -4.78 -11.19 -12.41
N VAL A 28 -6.01 -11.61 -12.66
CA VAL A 28 -6.39 -12.32 -13.89
C VAL A 28 -7.17 -11.36 -14.76
N MET A 29 -6.70 -11.15 -15.98
CA MET A 29 -7.41 -10.41 -17.03
C MET A 29 -8.21 -11.38 -17.89
N LEU A 30 -9.47 -11.04 -18.16
CA LEU A 30 -10.29 -11.64 -19.19
C LEU A 30 -10.13 -10.83 -20.49
N LEU A 31 -9.60 -11.46 -21.52
CA LEU A 31 -9.45 -10.83 -22.84
C LEU A 31 -10.76 -10.90 -23.67
N GLY A 32 -10.91 -9.97 -24.59
CA GLY A 32 -12.04 -9.93 -25.53
C GLY A 32 -13.33 -9.36 -24.94
N THR A 33 -13.33 -8.90 -23.69
CA THR A 33 -14.53 -8.37 -23.02
C THR A 33 -14.21 -7.05 -22.31
N THR A 34 -15.02 -6.02 -22.52
CA THR A 34 -14.95 -4.78 -21.73
C THR A 34 -16.25 -4.57 -20.96
N THR A 35 -16.14 -3.95 -19.78
CA THR A 35 -17.28 -3.68 -18.90
C THR A 35 -17.24 -2.23 -18.39
N ASP A 36 -18.35 -1.72 -17.92
CA ASP A 36 -18.49 -0.37 -17.35
C ASP A 36 -17.70 -0.18 -16.04
N THR A 37 -17.48 -1.27 -15.28
CA THR A 37 -16.69 -1.28 -14.05
C THR A 37 -15.23 -1.62 -14.26
N GLN A 38 -14.84 -2.03 -15.48
CA GLN A 38 -13.51 -2.57 -15.84
C GLN A 38 -13.17 -3.89 -15.10
N ASP A 39 -14.17 -4.58 -14.55
CA ASP A 39 -14.11 -5.92 -14.00
C ASP A 39 -15.35 -6.75 -14.37
N THR A 40 -15.31 -8.06 -14.15
CA THR A 40 -16.38 -8.98 -14.55
C THR A 40 -17.68 -8.82 -13.77
N SER A 41 -17.76 -7.96 -12.76
CA SER A 41 -18.99 -7.65 -12.02
C SER A 41 -19.86 -6.60 -12.71
N GLY A 42 -19.31 -5.88 -13.71
CA GLY A 42 -20.01 -4.83 -14.44
C GLY A 42 -20.85 -5.34 -15.60
N THR A 43 -21.54 -4.39 -16.24
CA THR A 43 -22.28 -4.64 -17.46
C THR A 43 -21.33 -4.72 -18.65
N VAL A 44 -21.45 -5.77 -19.46
CA VAL A 44 -20.64 -5.93 -20.67
C VAL A 44 -20.96 -4.82 -21.67
N LEU A 45 -19.93 -4.12 -22.10
CA LEU A 45 -20.01 -3.06 -23.12
C LEU A 45 -19.66 -3.58 -24.50
N THR A 46 -18.59 -4.36 -24.63
CA THR A 46 -18.16 -4.96 -25.89
C THR A 46 -17.67 -6.38 -25.69
N GLN A 47 -17.82 -7.19 -26.74
CA GLN A 47 -17.17 -8.49 -26.91
C GLN A 47 -16.50 -8.52 -28.29
N SER A 48 -15.25 -8.96 -28.31
CA SER A 48 -14.41 -9.00 -29.52
C SER A 48 -13.64 -10.32 -29.60
N ALA A 49 -13.35 -10.76 -30.81
CA ALA A 49 -12.43 -11.87 -31.01
C ALA A 49 -11.03 -11.52 -30.45
N VAL A 50 -10.36 -12.51 -29.89
CA VAL A 50 -8.99 -12.39 -29.39
C VAL A 50 -8.07 -13.08 -30.39
N GLU A 51 -7.44 -12.26 -31.24
CA GLU A 51 -6.55 -12.71 -32.33
C GLU A 51 -5.08 -12.30 -32.05
N VAL A 52 -4.69 -12.33 -30.78
CA VAL A 52 -3.33 -12.02 -30.35
C VAL A 52 -2.57 -13.29 -30.00
N ASP A 53 -1.26 -13.28 -30.18
CA ASP A 53 -0.37 -14.34 -29.74
C ASP A 53 0.27 -14.01 -28.38
N GLU A 54 0.89 -15.00 -27.76
CA GLU A 54 1.58 -14.84 -26.47
C GLU A 54 2.68 -13.78 -26.52
N ARG A 55 3.41 -13.71 -27.61
CA ARG A 55 4.49 -12.74 -27.80
C ARG A 55 3.96 -11.31 -27.77
N THR A 56 2.86 -11.04 -28.45
CA THR A 56 2.20 -9.73 -28.46
C THR A 56 1.70 -9.37 -27.06
N VAL A 57 1.13 -10.33 -26.31
CA VAL A 57 0.72 -10.11 -24.91
C VAL A 57 1.90 -9.69 -24.05
N LEU A 58 3.03 -10.41 -24.12
CA LEU A 58 4.24 -10.10 -23.36
C LEU A 58 4.81 -8.72 -23.73
N GLU A 59 4.89 -8.41 -25.03
CA GLU A 59 5.41 -7.13 -25.53
C GLU A 59 4.51 -5.95 -25.09
N VAL A 60 3.19 -6.11 -25.11
CA VAL A 60 2.27 -5.06 -24.66
C VAL A 60 2.34 -4.87 -23.15
N CYS A 61 2.34 -5.96 -22.36
CA CYS A 61 2.42 -5.88 -20.91
C CYS A 61 3.70 -5.16 -20.45
N SER A 62 4.85 -5.45 -21.05
CA SER A 62 6.13 -4.82 -20.70
C SER A 62 6.15 -3.30 -20.89
N GLN A 63 5.32 -2.76 -21.76
CA GLN A 63 5.25 -1.33 -22.05
C GLN A 63 4.54 -0.52 -20.94
N PHE A 64 3.91 -1.19 -19.98
CA PHE A 64 3.28 -0.53 -18.83
C PHE A 64 4.22 -0.40 -17.63
N GLU A 65 5.42 -0.96 -17.66
CA GLU A 65 6.41 -0.72 -16.62
C GLU A 65 6.94 0.72 -16.65
N GLY A 66 7.20 1.27 -15.47
CA GLY A 66 7.60 2.65 -15.30
C GLY A 66 6.42 3.59 -15.00
N GLU A 67 6.58 4.85 -15.33
CA GLU A 67 5.56 5.87 -15.12
C GLU A 67 4.56 5.89 -16.26
N TYR A 68 3.26 5.87 -15.93
CA TYR A 68 2.22 6.14 -16.92
C TYR A 68 1.04 6.91 -16.33
N ASP A 69 0.31 7.61 -17.19
CA ASP A 69 -0.84 8.42 -16.79
C ASP A 69 -2.12 7.59 -16.91
N GLN A 70 -2.67 7.19 -15.76
CA GLN A 70 -3.87 6.38 -15.65
C GLN A 70 -5.10 7.24 -15.40
N ILE A 71 -6.17 7.04 -16.19
CA ILE A 71 -7.48 7.64 -15.93
C ILE A 71 -8.22 6.78 -14.91
N PRO A 72 -8.48 7.29 -13.67
CA PRO A 72 -9.15 6.50 -12.65
C PRO A 72 -10.54 6.04 -13.08
N PRO A 73 -11.01 4.84 -12.66
CA PRO A 73 -12.33 4.37 -13.05
C PRO A 73 -13.44 5.19 -12.35
N MET A 74 -14.63 5.26 -12.98
CA MET A 74 -15.80 5.87 -12.36
C MET A 74 -16.19 5.19 -11.05
N TYR A 75 -16.04 3.87 -10.97
CA TYR A 75 -16.28 3.10 -9.74
C TYR A 75 -15.08 3.17 -8.78
N SER A 76 -14.75 4.37 -8.29
CA SER A 76 -13.68 4.61 -7.33
C SER A 76 -14.13 5.52 -6.19
N ALA A 77 -13.36 5.50 -5.07
CA ALA A 77 -13.63 6.35 -3.90
C ALA A 77 -13.07 7.78 -4.05
N LEU A 78 -12.50 8.12 -5.21
CA LEU A 78 -12.04 9.48 -5.48
C LEU A 78 -13.20 10.46 -5.47
N LYS A 79 -12.93 11.65 -4.94
CA LYS A 79 -13.93 12.72 -4.88
C LYS A 79 -13.73 13.73 -6.01
N VAL A 80 -14.84 14.07 -6.67
CA VAL A 80 -14.93 15.20 -7.61
C VAL A 80 -16.07 16.10 -7.12
N ASN A 81 -15.78 17.37 -6.91
CA ASN A 81 -16.75 18.34 -6.36
C ASN A 81 -17.43 17.86 -5.05
N GLY A 82 -16.64 17.21 -4.17
CA GLY A 82 -17.12 16.72 -2.87
C GLY A 82 -17.86 15.38 -2.88
N LYS A 83 -18.29 14.86 -4.04
CA LYS A 83 -18.97 13.57 -4.19
C LYS A 83 -17.98 12.48 -4.64
N LYS A 84 -18.14 11.25 -4.17
CA LYS A 84 -17.31 10.12 -4.61
C LYS A 84 -17.72 9.69 -6.02
N LEU A 85 -16.74 9.32 -6.86
CA LEU A 85 -17.00 8.92 -8.24
C LEU A 85 -17.97 7.74 -8.34
N TYR A 86 -17.87 6.74 -7.45
CA TYR A 86 -18.80 5.61 -7.48
C TYR A 86 -20.26 6.01 -7.15
N GLU A 87 -20.50 7.09 -6.40
CA GLU A 87 -21.84 7.60 -6.11
C GLU A 87 -22.44 8.24 -7.36
N LEU A 88 -21.62 8.98 -8.11
CA LEU A 88 -22.00 9.56 -9.40
C LEU A 88 -22.28 8.48 -10.44
N ALA A 89 -21.40 7.47 -10.53
CA ALA A 89 -21.58 6.34 -11.44
C ALA A 89 -22.91 5.60 -11.21
N ARG A 90 -23.26 5.32 -9.94
CA ARG A 90 -24.54 4.70 -9.57
C ARG A 90 -25.75 5.56 -9.90
N ALA A 91 -25.59 6.87 -9.92
CA ALA A 91 -26.61 7.82 -10.34
C ALA A 91 -26.67 8.01 -11.89
N GLY A 92 -25.88 7.26 -12.66
CA GLY A 92 -25.80 7.39 -14.12
C GLY A 92 -25.11 8.67 -14.60
N VAL A 93 -24.38 9.35 -13.71
CA VAL A 93 -23.67 10.60 -14.03
C VAL A 93 -22.21 10.27 -14.33
N GLU A 94 -21.80 10.47 -15.57
CA GLU A 94 -20.39 10.40 -15.94
C GLU A 94 -19.76 11.80 -15.81
N VAL A 95 -18.54 11.84 -15.25
CA VAL A 95 -17.76 13.07 -15.10
C VAL A 95 -16.37 12.89 -15.71
N GLU A 96 -15.83 13.98 -16.22
CA GLU A 96 -14.46 14.01 -16.70
C GLU A 96 -13.49 13.72 -15.56
N ARG A 97 -12.56 12.83 -15.81
CA ARG A 97 -11.52 12.42 -14.85
C ARG A 97 -10.16 12.78 -15.40
N LYS A 98 -9.40 13.51 -14.62
CA LYS A 98 -8.02 13.86 -15.00
C LYS A 98 -7.12 12.64 -14.85
N PRO A 99 -6.21 12.39 -15.78
CA PRO A 99 -5.17 11.39 -15.63
C PRO A 99 -4.38 11.61 -14.34
N ARG A 100 -3.94 10.52 -13.73
CA ARG A 100 -3.06 10.52 -12.56
C ARG A 100 -1.82 9.72 -12.86
N ARG A 101 -0.67 10.32 -12.57
CA ARG A 101 0.62 9.64 -12.68
C ARG A 101 0.69 8.51 -11.65
N VAL A 102 0.93 7.29 -12.13
CA VAL A 102 1.21 6.10 -11.33
C VAL A 102 2.52 5.47 -11.81
N VAL A 103 3.11 4.64 -10.97
CA VAL A 103 4.34 3.92 -11.30
C VAL A 103 4.07 2.43 -11.17
N ILE A 104 4.32 1.68 -12.22
CA ILE A 104 4.40 0.23 -12.20
C ILE A 104 5.88 -0.14 -12.06
N ASN A 105 6.27 -0.55 -10.85
CA ASN A 105 7.67 -0.91 -10.57
C ASN A 105 8.09 -2.18 -11.31
N SER A 106 7.17 -3.14 -11.43
CA SER A 106 7.33 -4.33 -12.25
C SER A 106 5.97 -4.90 -12.66
N LEU A 107 5.89 -5.50 -13.84
CA LEU A 107 4.74 -6.23 -14.35
C LEU A 107 5.23 -7.56 -14.94
N ARG A 108 4.96 -8.66 -14.25
CA ARG A 108 5.29 -10.00 -14.72
C ARG A 108 4.05 -10.73 -15.19
N VAL A 109 4.09 -11.29 -16.38
CA VAL A 109 3.09 -12.23 -16.86
C VAL A 109 3.44 -13.61 -16.32
N ASN A 110 2.51 -14.21 -15.57
CA ASN A 110 2.70 -15.50 -14.92
C ASN A 110 2.15 -16.65 -15.76
N ASP A 111 1.03 -16.40 -16.46
CA ASP A 111 0.33 -17.39 -17.28
C ASP A 111 -0.45 -16.71 -18.40
N ILE A 112 -0.53 -17.36 -19.55
CA ILE A 112 -1.29 -16.92 -20.72
C ILE A 112 -2.10 -18.10 -21.23
N ASN A 113 -3.42 -17.99 -21.19
CA ASN A 113 -4.33 -18.99 -21.75
C ASN A 113 -5.11 -18.38 -22.93
N LEU A 114 -4.71 -18.72 -24.15
CA LEU A 114 -5.37 -18.29 -25.41
C LEU A 114 -6.07 -19.44 -26.13
N GLU A 115 -5.99 -20.66 -25.62
CA GLU A 115 -6.54 -21.85 -26.29
C GLU A 115 -8.00 -22.10 -25.89
N ASP A 116 -8.35 -21.86 -24.61
CA ASP A 116 -9.68 -22.11 -24.09
C ASP A 116 -10.73 -21.11 -24.61
N ASP A 117 -12.01 -21.41 -24.44
CA ASP A 117 -13.12 -20.51 -24.77
C ASP A 117 -13.02 -19.20 -23.99
N VAL A 118 -12.52 -19.26 -22.74
CA VAL A 118 -12.27 -18.12 -21.87
C VAL A 118 -10.79 -17.78 -21.90
N LYS A 119 -10.41 -16.77 -22.68
CA LYS A 119 -9.03 -16.36 -22.85
C LYS A 119 -8.58 -15.43 -21.72
N THR A 120 -7.52 -15.82 -20.99
CA THR A 120 -7.08 -15.12 -19.81
C THR A 120 -5.57 -14.88 -19.78
N VAL A 121 -5.17 -13.84 -19.07
CA VAL A 121 -3.76 -13.57 -18.75
C VAL A 121 -3.65 -13.29 -17.25
N THR A 122 -2.76 -14.03 -16.58
CA THR A 122 -2.45 -13.82 -15.16
C THR A 122 -1.18 -12.98 -15.04
N ILE A 123 -1.28 -11.87 -14.31
CA ILE A 123 -0.16 -10.95 -14.10
C ILE A 123 0.11 -10.73 -12.61
N THR A 124 1.37 -10.53 -12.27
CA THR A 124 1.80 -9.96 -10.98
C THR A 124 2.31 -8.55 -11.20
N VAL A 125 1.74 -7.59 -10.46
CA VAL A 125 2.03 -6.16 -10.62
C VAL A 125 2.48 -5.58 -9.30
N ASP A 126 3.68 -5.02 -9.24
CA ASP A 126 4.15 -4.16 -8.17
C ASP A 126 3.98 -2.69 -8.57
N CYS A 127 3.30 -1.91 -7.76
CA CYS A 127 2.93 -0.55 -8.17
C CYS A 127 2.85 0.44 -7.01
N SER A 128 2.90 1.71 -7.37
CA SER A 128 2.71 2.83 -6.46
C SER A 128 1.29 2.89 -5.91
N LYS A 129 1.11 3.64 -4.80
CA LYS A 129 -0.22 3.96 -4.29
C LYS A 129 -1.11 4.58 -5.37
N GLY A 130 -2.40 4.31 -5.27
CA GLY A 130 -3.41 4.92 -6.16
C GLY A 130 -3.53 4.26 -7.53
N THR A 131 -2.74 3.25 -7.83
CA THR A 131 -2.87 2.46 -9.05
C THR A 131 -4.14 1.61 -9.02
N TYR A 132 -4.95 1.69 -10.07
CA TYR A 132 -6.15 0.88 -10.28
C TYR A 132 -5.83 -0.29 -11.21
N ILE A 133 -5.74 -1.50 -10.65
CA ILE A 133 -5.43 -2.71 -11.44
C ILE A 133 -6.52 -3.00 -12.48
N ARG A 134 -7.79 -2.67 -12.19
CA ARG A 134 -8.89 -2.76 -13.15
C ARG A 134 -8.63 -1.93 -14.41
N THR A 135 -8.20 -0.69 -14.20
CA THR A 135 -7.86 0.21 -15.31
C THR A 135 -6.62 -0.26 -16.05
N LEU A 136 -5.62 -0.81 -15.35
CA LEU A 136 -4.45 -1.40 -16.00
C LEU A 136 -4.85 -2.55 -16.92
N CYS A 137 -5.73 -3.45 -16.49
CA CYS A 137 -6.25 -4.54 -17.32
C CYS A 137 -7.00 -4.01 -18.55
N ASP A 138 -7.86 -3.00 -18.37
CA ASP A 138 -8.61 -2.35 -19.45
C ASP A 138 -7.68 -1.66 -20.45
N ASP A 139 -6.67 -0.95 -19.99
CA ASP A 139 -5.69 -0.24 -20.81
C ASP A 139 -4.78 -1.22 -21.58
N ILE A 140 -4.36 -2.35 -20.96
CA ILE A 140 -3.65 -3.44 -21.65
C ILE A 140 -4.56 -4.01 -22.76
N GLY A 141 -5.82 -4.32 -22.45
CA GLY A 141 -6.77 -4.85 -23.41
C GLY A 141 -7.03 -3.92 -24.60
N LYS A 142 -7.13 -2.61 -24.36
CA LYS A 142 -7.21 -1.61 -25.42
C LYS A 142 -5.98 -1.63 -26.32
N LYS A 143 -4.80 -1.72 -25.72
CA LYS A 143 -3.53 -1.74 -26.47
C LYS A 143 -3.34 -3.03 -27.27
N LEU A 144 -3.88 -4.16 -26.79
CA LEU A 144 -3.97 -5.43 -27.52
C LEU A 144 -5.01 -5.37 -28.66
N GLY A 145 -5.92 -4.40 -28.66
CA GLY A 145 -6.96 -4.22 -29.69
C GLY A 145 -8.19 -5.09 -29.52
N CYS A 146 -8.19 -6.05 -28.58
CA CYS A 146 -9.35 -6.93 -28.32
C CYS A 146 -10.20 -6.48 -27.13
N GLY A 147 -9.71 -5.54 -26.29
CA GLY A 147 -10.31 -5.20 -25.01
C GLY A 147 -10.03 -6.24 -23.93
N ALA A 148 -10.13 -5.82 -22.68
CA ALA A 148 -10.03 -6.71 -21.51
C ALA A 148 -10.72 -6.10 -20.30
N CYS A 149 -11.05 -6.93 -19.31
CA CYS A 149 -11.47 -6.51 -17.98
C CYS A 149 -10.83 -7.40 -16.91
N MET A 150 -10.77 -6.92 -15.68
CA MET A 150 -10.23 -7.68 -14.56
C MET A 150 -11.22 -8.78 -14.14
N MET A 151 -10.78 -10.04 -14.12
CA MET A 151 -11.57 -11.19 -13.69
C MET A 151 -11.40 -11.47 -12.18
N SER A 152 -10.18 -11.42 -11.69
CA SER A 152 -9.88 -11.59 -10.27
C SER A 152 -8.71 -10.72 -9.82
N LEU A 153 -8.69 -10.43 -8.51
CA LEU A 153 -7.64 -9.63 -7.90
C LEU A 153 -7.32 -10.14 -6.50
N LYS A 154 -6.02 -10.31 -6.24
CA LYS A 154 -5.49 -10.67 -4.94
C LYS A 154 -4.34 -9.73 -4.60
N ARG A 155 -4.42 -8.95 -3.53
CA ARG A 155 -3.28 -8.17 -3.06
C ARG A 155 -2.35 -9.06 -2.25
N THR A 156 -1.17 -9.29 -2.76
CA THR A 156 -0.18 -10.21 -2.17
C THR A 156 0.82 -9.51 -1.25
N ARG A 157 0.98 -8.16 -1.39
CA ARG A 157 1.91 -7.39 -0.56
C ARG A 157 1.44 -5.94 -0.33
N VAL A 158 1.76 -5.38 0.83
CA VAL A 158 1.65 -3.96 1.17
C VAL A 158 2.92 -3.58 1.95
N GLY A 159 3.83 -2.81 1.34
CA GLY A 159 5.14 -2.56 1.93
C GLY A 159 5.84 -3.87 2.27
N ASP A 160 6.18 -4.08 3.52
CA ASP A 160 6.87 -5.28 4.01
C ASP A 160 5.92 -6.43 4.38
N PHE A 161 4.62 -6.17 4.46
CA PHE A 161 3.62 -7.19 4.76
C PHE A 161 3.30 -8.04 3.53
N VAL A 162 3.65 -9.33 3.57
CA VAL A 162 3.38 -10.31 2.52
C VAL A 162 2.24 -11.25 2.93
N ILE A 163 1.57 -11.85 1.95
CA ILE A 163 0.36 -12.64 2.19
C ILE A 163 0.63 -13.91 3.02
N ASP A 164 1.82 -14.47 2.91
CA ASP A 164 2.19 -15.71 3.61
C ASP A 164 2.33 -15.48 5.13
N ASP A 165 2.58 -14.25 5.56
CA ASP A 165 2.69 -13.86 6.97
C ASP A 165 1.36 -13.37 7.55
N THR A 166 0.25 -13.38 6.75
CA THR A 166 -1.04 -12.86 7.21
C THR A 166 -1.93 -13.93 7.80
N LEU A 167 -2.73 -13.54 8.77
CA LEU A 167 -3.74 -14.39 9.40
C LEU A 167 -5.12 -14.14 8.77
N THR A 168 -5.91 -15.20 8.64
CA THR A 168 -7.33 -15.10 8.32
C THR A 168 -8.13 -14.64 9.54
N LEU A 169 -9.33 -14.07 9.32
CA LEU A 169 -10.21 -13.66 10.42
C LEU A 169 -10.53 -14.81 11.39
N ASN A 170 -10.65 -16.06 10.89
CA ASN A 170 -10.88 -17.23 11.74
C ASN A 170 -9.65 -17.56 12.60
N GLN A 171 -8.44 -17.45 12.07
CA GLN A 171 -7.21 -17.63 12.84
C GLN A 171 -7.07 -16.55 13.91
N ILE A 172 -7.33 -15.28 13.55
CA ILE A 172 -7.32 -14.15 14.51
C ILE A 172 -8.30 -14.43 15.66
N ALA A 173 -9.54 -14.84 15.35
CA ALA A 173 -10.53 -15.15 16.37
C ALA A 173 -10.08 -16.30 17.29
N ALA A 174 -9.47 -17.36 16.73
CA ALA A 174 -8.97 -18.49 17.50
C ALA A 174 -7.80 -18.11 18.42
N LEU A 175 -6.86 -17.28 17.95
CA LEU A 175 -5.71 -16.78 18.73
C LEU A 175 -6.18 -15.84 19.84
N ALA A 176 -7.14 -14.95 19.54
CA ALA A 176 -7.71 -14.04 20.55
C ALA A 176 -8.40 -14.80 21.70
N LEU A 177 -9.15 -15.88 21.41
CA LEU A 177 -9.77 -16.73 22.43
C LEU A 177 -8.76 -17.44 23.33
N LYS A 178 -7.54 -17.70 22.82
CA LYS A 178 -6.44 -18.31 23.59
C LYS A 178 -5.58 -17.29 24.34
N GLY A 179 -5.74 -15.99 24.05
CA GLY A 179 -4.86 -14.95 24.57
C GLY A 179 -3.47 -14.91 23.90
N GLU A 180 -3.34 -15.50 22.69
CA GLU A 180 -2.09 -15.63 21.94
C GLU A 180 -1.96 -14.61 20.80
N ILE A 181 -2.92 -13.69 20.63
CA ILE A 181 -2.96 -12.77 19.49
C ILE A 181 -1.83 -11.73 19.54
N GLU A 182 -1.35 -11.39 20.73
CA GLU A 182 -0.31 -10.37 20.92
C GLU A 182 1.01 -10.76 20.25
N ASP A 183 1.33 -12.06 20.20
CA ASP A 183 2.55 -12.58 19.54
C ASP A 183 2.58 -12.34 18.03
N TYR A 184 1.43 -11.98 17.43
CA TYR A 184 1.26 -11.72 16.01
C TYR A 184 1.07 -10.23 15.69
N ILE A 185 1.13 -9.37 16.70
CA ILE A 185 1.02 -7.91 16.52
C ILE A 185 2.42 -7.36 16.32
N VAL A 186 2.65 -6.76 15.14
CA VAL A 186 3.89 -6.02 14.88
C VAL A 186 3.86 -4.74 15.70
N SER A 187 4.87 -4.54 16.54
CA SER A 187 4.99 -3.34 17.37
C SER A 187 5.24 -2.09 16.52
N ILE A 188 4.86 -0.91 17.06
CA ILE A 188 5.00 0.34 16.30
C ILE A 188 6.47 0.64 15.98
N ASP A 189 7.38 0.34 16.89
CA ASP A 189 8.81 0.60 16.72
C ASP A 189 9.46 -0.34 15.71
N GLU A 190 8.97 -1.58 15.56
CA GLU A 190 9.41 -2.51 14.51
C GLU A 190 9.12 -1.97 13.10
N MET A 191 8.06 -1.17 12.94
CA MET A 191 7.74 -0.50 11.68
C MET A 191 8.82 0.48 11.22
N PHE A 192 9.76 0.80 12.09
CA PHE A 192 10.88 1.70 11.85
C PHE A 192 12.23 1.02 12.11
N SER A 193 12.31 -0.31 11.93
CA SER A 193 13.51 -1.11 12.21
C SER A 193 14.78 -0.60 11.53
N ASP A 194 14.64 0.03 10.37
CA ASP A 194 15.74 0.65 9.63
C ASP A 194 16.33 1.89 10.31
N TYR A 195 15.61 2.49 11.27
CA TYR A 195 16.12 3.65 12.01
C TYR A 195 16.90 3.19 13.24
N ARG A 196 18.04 3.84 13.49
CA ARG A 196 18.85 3.57 14.69
C ARG A 196 18.06 3.82 15.95
N LYS A 197 18.25 2.94 16.93
CA LYS A 197 17.65 3.06 18.27
C LYS A 197 18.54 3.96 19.13
N LEU A 198 17.92 4.96 19.78
CA LEU A 198 18.57 5.79 20.80
C LEU A 198 17.74 5.80 22.08
N THR A 199 18.43 5.83 23.22
CA THR A 199 17.82 5.93 24.55
C THR A 199 18.10 7.31 25.14
N VAL A 200 17.08 7.91 25.73
CA VAL A 200 17.14 9.22 26.38
C VAL A 200 17.34 9.04 27.88
N ASP A 201 18.24 9.83 28.49
CA ASP A 201 18.43 9.85 29.93
C ASP A 201 17.16 10.33 30.66
N ALA A 202 16.84 9.69 31.79
CA ALA A 202 15.63 9.95 32.57
C ALA A 202 15.48 11.43 32.99
N VAL A 203 16.58 12.16 33.17
CA VAL A 203 16.52 13.60 33.47
C VAL A 203 15.89 14.44 32.41
N TYR A 204 15.84 13.94 31.17
CA TYR A 204 15.20 14.59 30.02
C TYR A 204 13.79 14.06 29.72
N ASN A 205 13.23 13.13 30.50
CA ASN A 205 11.90 12.53 30.28
C ASN A 205 10.80 13.61 30.13
N ARG A 206 10.89 14.70 30.91
CA ARG A 206 9.93 15.83 30.78
C ARG A 206 9.97 16.49 29.41
N LEU A 207 11.13 16.63 28.79
CA LEU A 207 11.26 17.16 27.43
C LEU A 207 10.75 16.12 26.42
N LEU A 208 11.15 14.88 26.60
CA LEU A 208 10.82 13.74 25.74
C LEU A 208 9.30 13.54 25.63
N TYR A 209 8.61 13.40 26.76
CA TYR A 209 7.15 13.10 26.77
C TYR A 209 6.28 14.29 26.34
N ASN A 210 6.82 15.51 26.35
CA ASN A 210 6.14 16.68 25.79
C ASN A 210 6.51 16.94 24.32
N GLY A 211 7.28 16.08 23.68
CA GLY A 211 7.66 16.22 22.29
C GLY A 211 8.59 17.40 22.00
N ASN A 212 9.31 17.88 23.02
CA ASN A 212 10.26 18.95 22.86
C ASN A 212 11.52 18.48 22.15
N LYS A 213 12.32 19.44 21.69
CA LYS A 213 13.65 19.17 21.16
C LYS A 213 14.54 18.62 22.27
N LEU A 214 15.34 17.62 21.92
CA LEU A 214 16.31 17.02 22.85
C LEU A 214 17.72 17.47 22.44
N PRO A 215 18.53 17.93 23.39
CA PRO A 215 19.92 18.24 23.14
C PRO A 215 20.73 16.95 22.98
N LEU A 216 21.95 17.05 22.44
CA LEU A 216 22.80 15.89 22.17
C LEU A 216 23.12 15.09 23.44
N GLU A 217 23.36 15.79 24.56
CA GLU A 217 23.66 15.21 25.88
C GLU A 217 22.49 14.44 26.49
N ALA A 218 21.28 14.55 25.92
CA ALA A 218 20.12 13.76 26.36
C ALA A 218 20.24 12.27 25.97
N ILE A 219 21.10 11.92 25.02
CA ILE A 219 21.25 10.54 24.54
C ILE A 219 22.26 9.79 25.39
N VAL A 220 21.83 8.68 25.99
CA VAL A 220 22.61 7.90 26.95
C VAL A 220 23.70 7.06 26.31
N SER A 221 23.65 6.78 25.06
CA SER A 221 24.75 6.18 24.29
C SER A 221 24.35 5.90 22.86
N ASP A 222 25.10 6.43 22.00
CA ASP A 222 25.54 5.75 20.79
C ASP A 222 26.82 6.47 20.36
N GLY A 223 27.94 5.76 20.37
CA GLY A 223 29.25 6.33 19.99
C GLY A 223 29.37 6.61 18.48
N GLY A 224 28.25 6.74 17.77
CA GLY A 224 28.19 7.01 16.35
C GLY A 224 28.05 8.50 16.02
N GLU A 225 28.49 8.86 14.81
CA GLU A 225 28.23 10.17 14.23
C GLU A 225 26.74 10.33 13.87
N PHE A 226 26.18 11.51 14.08
CA PHE A 226 24.81 11.84 13.71
C PHE A 226 24.81 12.67 12.43
N LEU A 227 24.14 12.16 11.40
CA LEU A 227 24.01 12.88 10.14
C LEU A 227 22.81 13.83 10.17
N ASP A 228 22.96 15.04 9.60
CA ASP A 228 21.83 15.96 9.51
C ASP A 228 20.67 15.34 8.72
N MET A 229 19.44 15.51 9.23
CA MET A 229 18.21 14.89 8.72
C MET A 229 18.08 13.38 8.95
N GLU A 230 19.02 12.70 9.58
CA GLU A 230 18.91 11.28 9.97
C GLU A 230 17.78 11.09 10.98
N LYS A 231 17.05 9.98 10.83
CA LYS A 231 15.91 9.63 11.69
C LYS A 231 16.28 8.53 12.67
N PHE A 232 15.70 8.62 13.87
CA PHE A 232 15.99 7.73 14.99
C PHE A 232 14.71 7.29 15.69
N ARG A 233 14.70 6.03 16.15
CA ARG A 233 13.73 5.53 17.13
C ARG A 233 14.19 5.95 18.51
N ILE A 234 13.38 6.75 19.21
CA ILE A 234 13.70 7.25 20.53
C ILE A 234 12.92 6.46 21.58
N TYR A 235 13.66 6.01 22.60
CA TYR A 235 13.16 5.28 23.75
C TYR A 235 13.51 6.05 25.02
N ASP A 236 12.66 5.92 26.04
CA ASP A 236 12.98 6.40 27.38
C ASP A 236 13.99 5.49 28.09
N ALA A 237 14.36 5.87 29.32
CA ALA A 237 15.31 5.11 30.14
C ALA A 237 14.78 3.73 30.55
N GLU A 238 13.47 3.54 30.60
CA GLU A 238 12.77 2.30 30.91
C GLU A 238 12.66 1.36 29.69
N GLY A 239 13.05 1.84 28.51
CA GLY A 239 13.03 1.07 27.27
C GLY A 239 11.71 1.16 26.51
N SER A 240 10.79 2.06 26.88
CA SER A 240 9.55 2.28 26.17
C SER A 240 9.76 3.14 24.92
N PHE A 241 9.17 2.72 23.80
CA PHE A 241 9.26 3.48 22.57
C PHE A 241 8.40 4.75 22.65
N VAL A 242 9.02 5.91 22.41
CA VAL A 242 8.35 7.21 22.51
C VAL A 242 7.97 7.76 21.14
N GLY A 243 8.88 7.67 20.17
CA GLY A 243 8.59 8.20 18.86
C GLY A 243 9.79 8.26 17.91
N ILE A 244 9.56 8.90 16.80
CA ILE A 244 10.59 9.15 15.78
C ILE A 244 11.04 10.61 15.87
N TYR A 245 12.33 10.77 15.96
CA TYR A 245 13.01 12.06 15.97
C TYR A 245 13.98 12.16 14.80
N LYS A 246 14.25 13.37 14.39
CA LYS A 246 15.21 13.70 13.33
C LYS A 246 16.32 14.56 13.91
N TYR A 247 17.56 14.25 13.58
CA TYR A 247 18.70 15.07 13.98
C TYR A 247 18.83 16.29 13.05
N ILE A 248 18.78 17.49 13.62
CA ILE A 248 18.84 18.74 12.87
C ILE A 248 19.65 19.76 13.68
N GLY A 249 20.76 20.25 13.12
CA GLY A 249 21.52 21.35 13.69
C GLY A 249 21.99 21.10 15.14
N GLY A 250 22.42 19.90 15.46
CA GLY A 250 22.92 19.53 16.80
C GLY A 250 21.86 19.13 17.83
N GLN A 251 20.59 18.97 17.42
CA GLN A 251 19.47 18.61 18.30
C GLN A 251 18.59 17.55 17.65
N PHE A 252 17.89 16.76 18.47
CA PHE A 252 16.85 15.84 18.00
C PHE A 252 15.49 16.53 18.06
N VAL A 253 14.83 16.60 16.91
CA VAL A 253 13.53 17.25 16.72
C VAL A 253 12.47 16.18 16.47
N LEU A 254 11.38 16.22 17.23
CA LEU A 254 10.27 15.28 17.07
C LEU A 254 9.71 15.35 15.64
N GLU A 255 9.61 14.19 14.99
CA GLU A 255 8.88 14.02 13.74
C GLU A 255 7.51 13.39 13.99
N LYS A 256 7.45 12.36 14.85
CA LYS A 256 6.20 11.69 15.19
C LYS A 256 6.25 11.04 16.57
N MET A 257 5.25 11.33 17.39
CA MET A 257 5.10 10.76 18.73
C MET A 257 4.09 9.61 18.70
N PHE A 258 4.41 8.56 19.47
CA PHE A 258 3.54 7.41 19.72
C PHE A 258 3.31 7.17 21.21
N TYR A 259 3.97 7.92 22.07
CA TYR A 259 3.79 7.89 23.52
C TYR A 259 2.53 8.69 23.91
N ASP A 260 1.81 8.19 24.93
CA ASP A 260 0.68 8.89 25.53
C ASP A 260 0.88 8.90 27.05
N ASN A 261 0.76 10.09 27.66
CA ASN A 261 0.87 10.27 29.11
C ASN A 261 -0.25 9.57 29.91
N SER A 262 -1.24 8.96 29.25
CA SER A 262 -2.32 8.21 29.92
C SER A 262 -1.92 6.80 30.34
N ASP A 263 -0.71 6.33 30.01
CA ASP A 263 -0.22 5.00 30.35
C ASP A 263 0.59 4.97 31.66
N THR A 264 0.65 6.07 32.43
CA THR A 264 1.33 6.17 33.76
C THR A 264 0.35 6.29 34.91
#